data_8f8c540ba3c0d31b7f6a33d5364d95ab
#
_entry.id   8f8c540ba3c0d31b7f6a33d5364d95ab
#
_cell.length_a   1.000
_cell.length_b   1.000
_cell.length_c   1.000
_cell.angle_alpha   90.00
_cell.angle_beta   90.00
_cell.angle_gamma   90.00
#
_symmetry.space_group_name_H-M   'P 1'
#
loop_
_entity.id
_entity.type
_entity.pdbx_description
1 polymer ?
#
loop_
_entity_poly.entity_id
_entity_poly.type
_entity_poly.pdbx_seq_one_letter_code
_entity_poly.pdbx_strand_id
1 'polypeptide(L)'
;MTSEHVRGRLNEVRRAFHRHPEPAWCEFRTTCRLVQELEGIGVDDLFVGRDAIAEDERMAVPDADTLDRWYERAREADVDPDVLERLVGGYTGAVAVLERGEGPTIGLRVDIDGLHIEEATDESHAPVAEGFRSETDGTMHACGHDAHVTIGLGVLEAVKASDFAGTFKVFFQPAEEESGGGKAMAESEHMDDVDRLFAIHVGLGHPTGEVVAGIVEPLAMAHITATFHGEAAHAGNAPQEGRNTIQAASRAVSDLYGIPPHA
;
A
#
# COMPACT_ATOMS: atom_id res chain seq x y z
N MET A 1 13.39 -26.94 4.23
CA MET A 1 12.84 -26.89 2.85
C MET A 1 13.96 -26.58 1.88
N THR A 2 13.90 -27.10 0.64
CA THR A 2 14.86 -26.73 -0.40
C THR A 2 14.59 -25.31 -0.90
N SER A 3 15.61 -24.59 -1.38
CA SER A 3 15.45 -23.23 -1.91
C SER A 3 14.43 -23.16 -3.07
N GLU A 4 14.28 -24.23 -3.83
CA GLU A 4 13.33 -24.35 -4.92
C GLU A 4 11.88 -24.44 -4.43
N HIS A 5 11.63 -25.15 -3.33
CA HIS A 5 10.31 -25.25 -2.73
C HIS A 5 9.84 -23.90 -2.16
N VAL A 6 10.74 -23.19 -1.46
CA VAL A 6 10.45 -21.84 -0.94
C VAL A 6 10.13 -20.87 -2.08
N ARG A 7 10.92 -20.91 -3.17
CA ARG A 7 10.69 -20.06 -4.35
C ARG A 7 9.34 -20.36 -5.01
N GLY A 8 8.97 -21.64 -5.17
CA GLY A 8 7.68 -22.03 -5.75
C GLY A 8 6.51 -21.50 -4.93
N ARG A 9 6.56 -21.66 -3.60
CA ARG A 9 5.53 -21.13 -2.70
C ARG A 9 5.41 -19.61 -2.76
N LEU A 10 6.53 -18.88 -2.69
CA LEU A 10 6.51 -17.42 -2.76
C LEU A 10 5.96 -16.91 -4.10
N ASN A 11 6.23 -17.58 -5.22
CA ASN A 11 5.63 -17.23 -6.50
C ASN A 11 4.09 -17.39 -6.47
N GLU A 12 3.58 -18.46 -5.87
CA GLU A 12 2.13 -18.66 -5.75
C GLU A 12 1.49 -17.62 -4.81
N VAL A 13 2.16 -17.28 -3.72
CA VAL A 13 1.72 -16.21 -2.79
C VAL A 13 1.65 -14.88 -3.53
N ARG A 14 2.70 -14.50 -4.26
CA ARG A 14 2.71 -13.28 -5.07
C ARG A 14 1.56 -13.25 -6.08
N ARG A 15 1.36 -14.34 -6.84
CA ARG A 15 0.28 -14.45 -7.83
C ARG A 15 -1.10 -14.37 -7.21
N ALA A 16 -1.26 -14.85 -5.98
CA ALA A 16 -2.51 -14.74 -5.24
C ALA A 16 -2.82 -13.28 -4.86
N PHE A 17 -1.83 -12.50 -4.43
CA PHE A 17 -1.99 -11.05 -4.22
C PHE A 17 -2.25 -10.33 -5.54
N HIS A 18 -1.51 -10.66 -6.60
CA HIS A 18 -1.65 -10.02 -7.92
C HIS A 18 -3.06 -10.14 -8.50
N ARG A 19 -3.74 -11.27 -8.28
CA ARG A 19 -5.12 -11.47 -8.76
C ARG A 19 -6.15 -10.58 -8.10
N HIS A 20 -5.88 -10.10 -6.89
CA HIS A 20 -6.88 -9.39 -6.08
C HIS A 20 -6.33 -8.09 -5.51
N PRO A 21 -5.86 -7.18 -6.39
CA PRO A 21 -5.36 -5.88 -5.95
C PRO A 21 -6.50 -5.04 -5.39
N GLU A 22 -6.18 -4.28 -4.35
CA GLU A 22 -7.10 -3.35 -3.69
C GLU A 22 -6.41 -2.00 -3.54
N PRO A 23 -7.10 -0.87 -3.78
CA PRO A 23 -6.49 0.45 -3.71
C PRO A 23 -6.29 0.91 -2.27
N ALA A 24 -5.59 2.05 -2.14
CA ALA A 24 -5.23 2.70 -0.89
C ALA A 24 -6.37 2.73 0.14
N TRP A 25 -6.11 2.27 1.38
CA TRP A 25 -7.03 2.12 2.50
C TRP A 25 -8.20 1.13 2.28
N CYS A 26 -8.21 0.46 1.14
CA CYS A 26 -9.22 -0.55 0.79
C CYS A 26 -8.64 -1.97 0.75
N GLU A 27 -7.45 -2.19 1.26
CA GLU A 27 -6.68 -3.44 1.22
C GLU A 27 -7.23 -4.49 2.23
N PHE A 28 -8.56 -4.65 2.25
CA PHE A 28 -9.27 -5.52 3.19
C PHE A 28 -8.94 -7.00 2.98
N ARG A 29 -9.16 -7.51 1.77
CA ARG A 29 -8.84 -8.91 1.41
C ARG A 29 -7.35 -9.16 1.46
N THR A 30 -6.55 -8.20 0.99
CA THR A 30 -5.09 -8.22 1.03
C THR A 30 -4.59 -8.36 2.46
N THR A 31 -5.11 -7.56 3.40
CA THR A 31 -4.75 -7.65 4.81
C THR A 31 -5.19 -8.97 5.44
N CYS A 32 -6.41 -9.45 5.17
CA CYS A 32 -6.86 -10.76 5.67
C CYS A 32 -5.96 -11.90 5.17
N ARG A 33 -5.61 -11.89 3.88
CA ARG A 33 -4.68 -12.87 3.32
C ARG A 33 -3.28 -12.76 3.92
N LEU A 34 -2.79 -11.55 4.11
CA LEU A 34 -1.51 -11.27 4.76
C LEU A 34 -1.48 -11.86 6.18
N VAL A 35 -2.50 -11.64 6.98
CA VAL A 35 -2.63 -12.20 8.33
C VAL A 35 -2.54 -13.73 8.29
N GLN A 36 -3.26 -14.38 7.37
CA GLN A 36 -3.20 -15.83 7.19
C GLN A 36 -1.78 -16.34 6.90
N GLU A 37 -1.04 -15.66 6.02
CA GLU A 37 0.36 -16.02 5.72
C GLU A 37 1.28 -15.81 6.94
N LEU A 38 1.10 -14.71 7.69
CA LEU A 38 1.89 -14.39 8.88
C LEU A 38 1.63 -15.39 10.02
N GLU A 39 0.38 -15.79 10.24
CA GLU A 39 0.03 -16.86 11.18
C GLU A 39 0.66 -18.20 10.76
N GLY A 40 0.64 -18.49 9.45
CA GLY A 40 1.31 -19.68 8.90
C GLY A 40 2.83 -19.67 9.08
N ILE A 41 3.48 -18.51 9.04
CA ILE A 41 4.89 -18.33 9.39
C ILE A 41 5.09 -18.52 10.90
N GLY A 42 4.10 -18.11 11.71
CA GLY A 42 4.16 -18.17 13.17
C GLY A 42 5.08 -17.09 13.71
N VAL A 43 4.74 -15.83 13.49
CA VAL A 43 5.38 -14.65 14.09
C VAL A 43 5.08 -14.61 15.60
N ASP A 44 5.90 -13.92 16.37
CA ASP A 44 5.73 -13.88 17.82
C ASP A 44 4.62 -12.90 18.22
N ASP A 45 4.56 -11.71 17.57
CA ASP A 45 3.45 -10.77 17.71
C ASP A 45 2.95 -10.30 16.34
N LEU A 46 1.65 -10.03 16.26
CA LEU A 46 0.97 -9.56 15.06
C LEU A 46 -0.06 -8.48 15.40
N PHE A 47 0.20 -7.27 14.93
CA PHE A 47 -0.68 -6.12 15.07
C PHE A 47 -1.37 -5.85 13.75
N VAL A 48 -2.69 -5.65 13.75
CA VAL A 48 -3.50 -5.52 12.53
C VAL A 48 -4.53 -4.43 12.72
N GLY A 49 -4.78 -3.67 11.67
CA GLY A 49 -5.79 -2.62 11.71
C GLY A 49 -5.37 -1.45 12.59
N ARG A 50 -6.26 -1.03 13.48
CA ARG A 50 -6.01 0.11 14.41
C ARG A 50 -4.79 -0.11 15.30
N ASP A 51 -4.50 -1.35 15.63
CA ASP A 51 -3.36 -1.69 16.49
C ASP A 51 -2.02 -1.58 15.74
N ALA A 52 -2.03 -1.45 14.42
CA ALA A 52 -0.82 -1.39 13.59
C ALA A 52 -0.38 0.04 13.22
N ILE A 53 -1.26 1.04 13.37
CA ILE A 53 -1.05 2.40 12.86
C ILE A 53 -1.50 3.47 13.85
N ALA A 54 -0.92 4.66 13.76
CA ALA A 54 -1.42 5.86 14.44
C ALA A 54 -2.66 6.40 13.70
N GLU A 55 -3.85 6.21 14.26
CA GLU A 55 -5.14 6.50 13.63
C GLU A 55 -5.25 7.96 13.15
N ASP A 56 -4.84 8.91 14.00
CA ASP A 56 -4.96 10.36 13.73
C ASP A 56 -4.02 10.85 12.60
N GLU A 57 -3.06 10.02 12.20
CA GLU A 57 -2.06 10.36 11.20
C GLU A 57 -2.35 9.77 9.81
N ARG A 58 -3.51 9.15 9.64
CA ARG A 58 -3.95 8.67 8.32
C ARG A 58 -4.27 9.83 7.39
N MET A 59 -3.73 9.79 6.17
CA MET A 59 -3.97 10.80 5.14
C MET A 59 -4.66 10.17 3.92
N ALA A 60 -5.32 11.00 3.13
CA ALA A 60 -6.00 10.59 1.90
C ALA A 60 -6.97 9.40 2.08
N VAL A 61 -7.64 9.30 3.23
CA VAL A 61 -8.63 8.25 3.49
C VAL A 61 -9.84 8.47 2.56
N PRO A 62 -10.28 7.45 1.79
CA PRO A 62 -11.47 7.53 0.95
C PRO A 62 -12.74 7.85 1.73
N ASP A 63 -13.78 8.28 1.03
CA ASP A 63 -15.10 8.44 1.62
C ASP A 63 -15.68 7.10 2.12
N ALA A 64 -16.63 7.19 3.06
CA ALA A 64 -17.24 6.02 3.67
C ALA A 64 -17.89 5.08 2.65
N ASP A 65 -18.55 5.62 1.62
CA ASP A 65 -19.22 4.82 0.59
C ASP A 65 -18.20 4.00 -0.22
N THR A 66 -17.01 4.54 -0.43
CA THR A 66 -15.91 3.82 -1.10
C THR A 66 -15.35 2.71 -0.21
N LEU A 67 -15.07 3.01 1.05
CA LEU A 67 -14.61 2.00 2.02
C LEU A 67 -15.62 0.88 2.19
N ASP A 68 -16.90 1.20 2.34
CA ASP A 68 -17.99 0.21 2.50
C ASP A 68 -18.10 -0.71 1.28
N ARG A 69 -17.98 -0.19 0.05
CA ARG A 69 -18.00 -1.02 -1.16
C ARG A 69 -16.88 -2.05 -1.20
N TRP A 70 -15.65 -1.64 -0.84
CA TRP A 70 -14.51 -2.54 -0.84
C TRP A 70 -14.58 -3.54 0.32
N TYR A 71 -15.06 -3.09 1.49
CA TYR A 71 -15.31 -3.97 2.64
C TYR A 71 -16.32 -5.07 2.30
N GLU A 72 -17.47 -4.71 1.70
CA GLU A 72 -18.49 -5.68 1.29
C GLU A 72 -17.95 -6.66 0.24
N ARG A 73 -17.13 -6.20 -0.70
CA ARG A 73 -16.45 -7.07 -1.67
C ARG A 73 -15.52 -8.07 -0.97
N ALA A 74 -14.76 -7.64 0.03
CA ALA A 74 -13.92 -8.53 0.82
C ALA A 74 -14.75 -9.52 1.63
N ARG A 75 -15.89 -9.10 2.16
CA ARG A 75 -16.83 -9.96 2.90
C ARG A 75 -17.44 -11.07 2.04
N GLU A 76 -17.60 -10.84 0.74
CA GLU A 76 -18.07 -11.86 -0.21
C GLU A 76 -16.97 -12.85 -0.61
N ALA A 77 -15.72 -12.56 -0.31
CA ALA A 77 -14.59 -13.44 -0.55
C ALA A 77 -14.39 -14.44 0.60
N ASP A 78 -13.58 -15.46 0.35
CA ASP A 78 -13.18 -16.44 1.39
C ASP A 78 -12.06 -15.84 2.26
N VAL A 79 -12.45 -15.02 3.25
CA VAL A 79 -11.55 -14.35 4.21
C VAL A 79 -12.02 -14.63 5.64
N ASP A 80 -11.10 -14.51 6.59
CA ASP A 80 -11.42 -14.64 8.02
C ASP A 80 -12.29 -13.44 8.45
N PRO A 81 -13.55 -13.68 8.90
CA PRO A 81 -14.46 -12.61 9.28
C PRO A 81 -14.01 -11.84 10.53
N ASP A 82 -13.30 -12.49 11.47
CA ASP A 82 -12.82 -11.85 12.70
C ASP A 82 -11.68 -10.89 12.39
N VAL A 83 -10.83 -11.22 11.43
CA VAL A 83 -9.80 -10.31 10.92
C VAL A 83 -10.44 -9.16 10.17
N LEU A 84 -11.37 -9.45 9.26
CA LEU A 84 -12.05 -8.45 8.44
C LEU A 84 -12.79 -7.41 9.31
N GLU A 85 -13.43 -7.81 10.40
CA GLU A 85 -14.11 -6.90 11.33
C GLU A 85 -13.15 -5.85 11.94
N ARG A 86 -11.90 -6.20 12.19
CA ARG A 86 -10.87 -5.28 12.71
C ARG A 86 -10.48 -4.19 11.73
N LEU A 87 -10.75 -4.39 10.44
CA LEU A 87 -10.36 -3.50 9.36
C LEU A 87 -11.42 -2.46 9.01
N VAL A 88 -12.62 -2.51 9.62
CA VAL A 88 -13.74 -1.59 9.35
C VAL A 88 -13.27 -0.13 9.42
N GLY A 89 -13.63 0.66 8.39
CA GLY A 89 -13.21 2.05 8.27
C GLY A 89 -11.84 2.23 7.60
N GLY A 90 -11.36 1.22 6.87
CA GLY A 90 -10.11 1.27 6.11
C GLY A 90 -8.86 1.20 7.00
N TYR A 91 -8.96 0.55 8.15
CA TYR A 91 -7.79 0.28 8.99
C TYR A 91 -7.10 -0.98 8.48
N THR A 92 -6.39 -0.86 7.37
CA THR A 92 -5.70 -1.96 6.69
C THR A 92 -4.20 -1.96 7.02
N GLY A 93 -3.50 -3.03 6.62
CA GLY A 93 -2.09 -3.20 6.94
C GLY A 93 -1.82 -3.94 8.25
N ALA A 94 -0.55 -4.25 8.49
CA ALA A 94 -0.12 -5.03 9.65
C ALA A 94 1.33 -4.74 10.04
N VAL A 95 1.65 -5.01 11.32
CA VAL A 95 3.03 -5.09 11.81
C VAL A 95 3.26 -6.48 12.37
N ALA A 96 4.25 -7.19 11.83
CA ALA A 96 4.65 -8.51 12.27
C ALA A 96 5.98 -8.45 13.00
N VAL A 97 6.12 -9.15 14.12
CA VAL A 97 7.30 -9.13 14.98
C VAL A 97 7.86 -10.54 15.16
N LEU A 98 9.18 -10.66 15.05
CA LEU A 98 9.95 -11.84 15.43
C LEU A 98 10.94 -11.47 16.54
N GLU A 99 10.83 -12.12 17.68
CA GLU A 99 11.74 -12.00 18.81
C GLU A 99 12.79 -13.09 18.78
N ARG A 100 14.06 -12.74 18.54
CA ARG A 100 15.17 -13.67 18.37
C ARG A 100 16.26 -13.47 19.42
N GLY A 101 15.88 -13.04 20.64
CA GLY A 101 16.80 -12.82 21.75
C GLY A 101 17.34 -11.39 21.82
N GLU A 102 18.43 -11.20 22.58
CA GLU A 102 19.03 -9.87 22.77
C GLU A 102 19.76 -9.40 21.49
N GLY A 103 19.53 -8.14 21.09
CA GLY A 103 20.16 -7.55 19.92
C GLY A 103 19.42 -6.30 19.44
N PRO A 104 19.75 -5.77 18.26
CA PRO A 104 19.09 -4.59 17.73
C PRO A 104 17.66 -4.91 17.26
N THR A 105 16.80 -3.88 17.24
CA THR A 105 15.51 -3.92 16.56
C THR A 105 15.67 -3.43 15.13
N ILE A 106 15.44 -4.32 14.17
CA ILE A 106 15.53 -4.04 12.74
C ILE A 106 14.13 -4.06 12.13
N GLY A 107 13.77 -2.97 11.45
CA GLY A 107 12.52 -2.85 10.70
C GLY A 107 12.71 -3.04 9.21
N LEU A 108 11.73 -3.66 8.55
CA LEU A 108 11.56 -3.69 7.11
C LEU A 108 10.19 -3.13 6.75
N ARG A 109 10.13 -2.11 5.90
CA ARG A 109 8.88 -1.58 5.35
C ARG A 109 8.65 -2.12 3.95
N VAL A 110 7.45 -2.62 3.71
CA VAL A 110 6.90 -3.00 2.40
C VAL A 110 5.49 -2.43 2.28
N ASP A 111 5.07 -2.08 1.07
CA ASP A 111 3.74 -1.60 0.77
C ASP A 111 2.84 -2.70 0.21
N ILE A 112 1.51 -2.49 0.26
CA ILE A 112 0.54 -3.55 -0.01
C ILE A 112 -0.60 -3.16 -0.96
N ASP A 113 -0.77 -1.89 -1.28
CA ASP A 113 -1.88 -1.37 -2.08
C ASP A 113 -1.69 -1.56 -3.58
N GLY A 114 -2.76 -1.41 -4.33
CA GLY A 114 -2.82 -1.44 -5.79
C GLY A 114 -3.28 -0.11 -6.36
N LEU A 115 -3.14 0.03 -7.67
CA LEU A 115 -3.47 1.23 -8.43
C LEU A 115 -4.78 1.06 -9.22
N HIS A 116 -5.53 2.16 -9.36
CA HIS A 116 -6.68 2.25 -10.26
C HIS A 116 -6.25 2.27 -11.73
N ILE A 117 -5.70 1.17 -12.20
CA ILE A 117 -5.23 0.97 -13.57
C ILE A 117 -5.79 -0.36 -14.08
N GLU A 118 -6.43 -0.34 -15.25
CA GLU A 118 -6.87 -1.58 -15.89
C GLU A 118 -5.66 -2.36 -16.43
N GLU A 119 -5.54 -3.59 -15.98
CA GLU A 119 -4.45 -4.47 -16.43
C GLU A 119 -4.69 -4.95 -17.86
N ALA A 120 -3.62 -5.02 -18.66
CA ALA A 120 -3.65 -5.50 -20.03
C ALA A 120 -4.30 -6.90 -20.15
N THR A 121 -5.01 -7.14 -21.28
CA THR A 121 -5.78 -8.37 -21.51
C THR A 121 -5.21 -9.23 -22.65
N ASP A 122 -4.17 -8.75 -23.34
CA ASP A 122 -3.60 -9.50 -24.46
C ASP A 122 -2.65 -10.62 -23.99
N GLU A 123 -2.53 -11.66 -24.81
CA GLU A 123 -1.73 -12.86 -24.48
C GLU A 123 -0.21 -12.60 -24.42
N SER A 124 0.26 -11.45 -24.87
CA SER A 124 1.68 -11.06 -24.72
C SER A 124 2.00 -10.60 -23.30
N HIS A 125 0.98 -10.26 -22.51
CA HIS A 125 1.12 -9.90 -21.11
C HIS A 125 1.26 -11.15 -20.25
N ALA A 126 2.39 -11.29 -19.55
CA ALA A 126 2.72 -12.48 -18.79
C ALA A 126 1.64 -12.91 -17.77
N PRO A 127 1.01 -12.01 -16.99
CA PRO A 127 -0.10 -12.38 -16.11
C PRO A 127 -1.28 -13.05 -16.81
N VAL A 128 -1.60 -12.61 -18.03
CA VAL A 128 -2.64 -13.25 -18.86
C VAL A 128 -2.19 -14.63 -19.33
N ALA A 129 -1.01 -14.71 -19.95
CA ALA A 129 -0.46 -15.95 -20.49
C ALA A 129 -0.26 -17.03 -19.42
N GLU A 130 0.05 -16.64 -18.19
CA GLU A 130 0.31 -17.55 -17.07
C GLU A 130 -0.88 -17.68 -16.09
N GLY A 131 -2.02 -17.04 -16.38
CA GLY A 131 -3.27 -17.21 -15.65
C GLY A 131 -3.30 -16.61 -14.25
N PHE A 132 -2.62 -15.47 -14.03
CA PHE A 132 -2.66 -14.74 -12.76
C PHE A 132 -2.96 -13.25 -12.89
N ARG A 133 -3.53 -12.80 -14.03
CA ARG A 133 -4.03 -11.44 -14.24
C ARG A 133 -4.99 -11.02 -13.12
N SER A 134 -5.03 -9.72 -12.82
CA SER A 134 -6.01 -9.15 -11.89
C SER A 134 -7.45 -9.58 -12.24
N GLU A 135 -8.16 -10.03 -11.23
CA GLU A 135 -9.59 -10.34 -11.25
C GLU A 135 -10.43 -9.17 -10.70
N THR A 136 -9.75 -8.04 -10.40
CA THR A 136 -10.35 -6.80 -9.93
C THR A 136 -10.40 -5.81 -11.09
N ASP A 137 -11.60 -5.59 -11.65
CA ASP A 137 -11.80 -4.66 -12.76
C ASP A 137 -11.26 -3.27 -12.41
N GLY A 138 -10.49 -2.68 -13.32
CA GLY A 138 -9.94 -1.33 -13.17
C GLY A 138 -8.88 -1.18 -12.07
N THR A 139 -8.33 -2.27 -11.54
CA THR A 139 -7.31 -2.21 -10.50
C THR A 139 -6.23 -3.26 -10.75
N MET A 140 -4.96 -2.91 -10.57
CA MET A 140 -3.82 -3.83 -10.67
C MET A 140 -2.67 -3.42 -9.76
N HIS A 141 -1.75 -4.34 -9.50
CA HIS A 141 -0.46 -4.06 -8.88
C HIS A 141 0.55 -3.57 -9.94
N ALA A 142 0.33 -2.34 -10.48
CA ALA A 142 1.20 -1.77 -11.51
C ALA A 142 2.58 -1.37 -10.99
N CYS A 143 2.70 -1.10 -9.69
CA CYS A 143 3.95 -0.73 -9.02
C CYS A 143 4.69 -1.93 -8.40
N GLY A 144 4.09 -3.12 -8.39
CA GLY A 144 4.73 -4.34 -7.91
C GLY A 144 4.61 -4.58 -6.40
N HIS A 145 3.62 -3.97 -5.74
CA HIS A 145 3.42 -4.14 -4.29
C HIS A 145 3.05 -5.58 -3.91
N ASP A 146 2.47 -6.37 -4.81
CA ASP A 146 2.31 -7.82 -4.68
C ASP A 146 3.66 -8.55 -4.46
N ALA A 147 4.69 -8.09 -5.15
CA ALA A 147 6.06 -8.59 -4.93
C ALA A 147 6.65 -8.09 -3.60
N HIS A 148 6.35 -6.84 -3.21
CA HIS A 148 6.83 -6.28 -1.94
C HIS A 148 6.27 -7.03 -0.73
N VAL A 149 4.95 -7.29 -0.70
CA VAL A 149 4.33 -8.17 0.32
C VAL A 149 5.04 -9.51 0.38
N THR A 150 5.23 -10.13 -0.79
CA THR A 150 5.85 -11.45 -0.88
C THR A 150 7.30 -11.45 -0.41
N ILE A 151 8.07 -10.38 -0.71
CA ILE A 151 9.43 -10.20 -0.19
C ILE A 151 9.41 -10.07 1.33
N GLY A 152 8.51 -9.27 1.89
CA GLY A 152 8.35 -9.12 3.35
C GLY A 152 8.12 -10.46 4.04
N LEU A 153 7.20 -11.28 3.51
CA LEU A 153 6.93 -12.63 4.01
C LEU A 153 8.16 -13.55 3.88
N GLY A 154 8.83 -13.52 2.73
CA GLY A 154 10.03 -14.34 2.50
C GLY A 154 11.20 -13.94 3.40
N VAL A 155 11.37 -12.65 3.70
CA VAL A 155 12.40 -12.17 4.63
C VAL A 155 12.09 -12.60 6.06
N LEU A 156 10.82 -12.52 6.50
CA LEU A 156 10.40 -13.04 7.82
C LEU A 156 10.77 -14.53 7.98
N GLU A 157 10.46 -15.36 6.99
CA GLU A 157 10.83 -16.78 7.00
C GLU A 157 12.35 -16.99 7.06
N ALA A 158 13.08 -16.19 6.27
CA ALA A 158 14.55 -16.28 6.23
C ALA A 158 15.17 -15.88 7.57
N VAL A 159 14.71 -14.78 8.18
CA VAL A 159 15.15 -14.31 9.49
C VAL A 159 14.79 -15.34 10.59
N LYS A 160 13.56 -15.87 10.56
CA LYS A 160 13.14 -16.92 11.51
C LYS A 160 14.01 -18.17 11.44
N ALA A 161 14.51 -18.52 10.26
CA ALA A 161 15.36 -19.69 10.03
C ALA A 161 16.86 -19.42 10.21
N SER A 162 17.26 -18.17 10.44
CA SER A 162 18.67 -17.75 10.56
C SER A 162 19.16 -17.75 12.02
N ASP A 163 20.41 -17.40 12.20
CA ASP A 163 21.07 -17.15 13.49
C ASP A 163 20.99 -15.66 13.91
N PHE A 164 20.09 -14.87 13.29
CA PHE A 164 19.85 -13.49 13.68
C PHE A 164 19.48 -13.41 15.16
N ALA A 165 20.07 -12.46 15.87
CA ALA A 165 19.75 -12.13 17.26
C ALA A 165 19.26 -10.67 17.34
N GLY A 166 18.15 -10.46 18.03
CA GLY A 166 17.46 -9.17 18.12
C GLY A 166 15.99 -9.28 17.81
N THR A 167 15.31 -8.16 17.64
CA THR A 167 13.92 -8.08 17.20
C THR A 167 13.85 -7.72 15.72
N PHE A 168 13.05 -8.43 14.94
CA PHE A 168 12.82 -8.13 13.53
C PHE A 168 11.34 -7.80 13.31
N LYS A 169 11.07 -6.60 12.82
CA LYS A 169 9.72 -6.12 12.53
C LYS A 169 9.51 -5.94 11.03
N VAL A 170 8.37 -6.38 10.51
CA VAL A 170 7.96 -6.03 9.15
C VAL A 170 6.69 -5.20 9.20
N PHE A 171 6.76 -4.02 8.60
CA PHE A 171 5.68 -3.06 8.46
C PHE A 171 5.05 -3.24 7.07
N PHE A 172 3.88 -3.85 7.02
CA PHE A 172 3.10 -3.99 5.79
C PHE A 172 2.19 -2.76 5.65
N GLN A 173 2.73 -1.75 4.98
CA GLN A 173 2.15 -0.42 4.92
C GLN A 173 1.01 -0.34 3.90
N PRO A 174 -0.20 0.09 4.29
CA PRO A 174 -1.28 0.40 3.36
C PRO A 174 -1.09 1.78 2.72
N ALA A 175 -1.86 2.05 1.67
CA ALA A 175 -2.07 3.36 1.08
C ALA A 175 -0.77 4.12 0.72
N GLU A 176 0.20 3.45 0.11
CA GLU A 176 1.45 4.07 -0.33
C GLU A 176 1.21 4.99 -1.53
N GLU A 177 0.42 4.55 -2.50
CA GLU A 177 0.16 5.23 -3.78
C GLU A 177 -0.55 6.59 -3.61
N GLU A 178 -1.28 6.76 -2.51
CA GLU A 178 -1.91 8.03 -2.13
C GLU A 178 -1.11 8.80 -1.05
N SER A 179 0.12 8.36 -0.74
CA SER A 179 0.94 8.89 0.36
C SER A 179 0.20 8.89 1.71
N GLY A 180 -0.70 7.94 1.89
CA GLY A 180 -1.67 7.92 2.98
C GLY A 180 -1.18 7.24 4.25
N GLY A 181 -0.54 6.06 4.13
CA GLY A 181 -0.24 5.16 5.24
C GLY A 181 1.13 5.33 5.87
N GLY A 182 2.09 5.93 5.16
CA GLY A 182 3.49 6.01 5.61
C GLY A 182 3.64 6.74 6.93
N LYS A 183 2.99 7.91 7.10
CA LYS A 183 3.02 8.67 8.34
C LYS A 183 2.33 7.92 9.47
N ALA A 184 1.17 7.33 9.21
CA ALA A 184 0.43 6.58 10.21
C ALA A 184 1.22 5.37 10.76
N MET A 185 2.04 4.72 9.95
CA MET A 185 2.97 3.68 10.41
C MET A 185 4.19 4.24 11.14
N ALA A 186 4.79 5.32 10.64
CA ALA A 186 5.98 5.93 11.23
C ALA A 186 5.73 6.53 12.61
N GLU A 187 4.53 7.04 12.87
CA GLU A 187 4.11 7.61 14.16
C GLU A 187 3.41 6.57 15.06
N SER A 188 3.40 5.30 14.67
CA SER A 188 2.90 4.23 15.54
C SER A 188 3.93 3.86 16.61
N GLU A 189 3.46 3.39 17.77
CA GLU A 189 4.33 2.91 18.86
C GLU A 189 5.28 1.79 18.44
N HIS A 190 4.98 1.08 17.35
CA HIS A 190 5.82 0.00 16.84
C HIS A 190 7.12 0.47 16.21
N MET A 191 7.24 1.76 15.90
CA MET A 191 8.44 2.36 15.34
C MET A 191 9.41 2.90 16.41
N ASP A 192 8.93 3.14 17.64
CA ASP A 192 9.69 3.83 18.69
C ASP A 192 11.02 3.16 19.07
N ASP A 193 11.06 1.84 19.02
CA ASP A 193 12.22 1.02 19.40
C ASP A 193 13.05 0.52 18.21
N VAL A 194 12.74 0.96 16.98
CA VAL A 194 13.45 0.52 15.76
C VAL A 194 14.79 1.24 15.64
N ASP A 195 15.88 0.49 15.79
CA ASP A 195 17.25 1.02 15.61
C ASP A 195 17.59 1.33 14.15
N ARG A 196 17.10 0.51 13.22
CA ARG A 196 17.31 0.66 11.78
C ARG A 196 16.10 0.20 10.99
N LEU A 197 15.65 1.04 10.06
CA LEU A 197 14.57 0.74 9.13
C LEU A 197 15.12 0.59 7.71
N PHE A 198 14.73 -0.48 7.06
CA PHE A 198 14.90 -0.67 5.62
C PHE A 198 13.55 -0.51 4.93
N ALA A 199 13.53 0.18 3.80
CA ALA A 199 12.40 0.19 2.89
C ALA A 199 12.86 -0.33 1.54
N ILE A 200 12.04 -1.14 0.90
CA ILE A 200 12.37 -1.73 -0.40
C ILE A 200 11.38 -1.28 -1.47
N HIS A 201 11.83 -1.26 -2.69
CA HIS A 201 10.99 -1.13 -3.87
C HIS A 201 11.59 -1.90 -5.04
N VAL A 202 10.77 -2.63 -5.80
CA VAL A 202 11.22 -3.29 -7.04
C VAL A 202 11.62 -2.22 -8.05
N GLY A 203 12.80 -2.36 -8.65
CA GLY A 203 13.33 -1.40 -9.61
C GLY A 203 12.76 -1.61 -11.01
N LEU A 204 12.36 -0.52 -11.66
CA LEU A 204 12.06 -0.50 -13.10
C LEU A 204 13.33 -0.09 -13.85
N GLY A 205 13.67 -0.79 -14.93
CA GLY A 205 14.84 -0.46 -15.76
C GLY A 205 16.17 -0.99 -15.25
N HIS A 206 16.18 -1.84 -14.23
CA HIS A 206 17.35 -2.56 -13.75
C HIS A 206 17.31 -4.04 -14.18
N PRO A 207 18.44 -4.67 -14.50
CA PRO A 207 18.45 -6.10 -14.83
C PRO A 207 18.12 -6.96 -13.61
N THR A 208 17.47 -8.10 -13.85
CA THR A 208 17.15 -9.07 -12.80
C THR A 208 18.40 -9.49 -12.01
N GLY A 209 18.31 -9.42 -10.69
CA GLY A 209 19.39 -9.76 -9.78
C GLY A 209 20.27 -8.58 -9.36
N GLU A 210 20.07 -7.40 -9.92
CA GLU A 210 20.68 -6.18 -9.42
C GLU A 210 20.01 -5.71 -8.13
N VAL A 211 20.81 -5.33 -7.14
CA VAL A 211 20.35 -4.73 -5.89
C VAL A 211 20.97 -3.35 -5.75
N VAL A 212 20.14 -2.32 -5.76
CA VAL A 212 20.56 -0.94 -5.47
C VAL A 212 20.51 -0.75 -3.95
N ALA A 213 21.67 -0.55 -3.34
CA ALA A 213 21.79 -0.56 -1.88
C ALA A 213 21.23 0.69 -1.16
N GLY A 214 20.80 1.71 -1.92
CA GLY A 214 20.19 2.92 -1.35
C GLY A 214 19.84 3.95 -2.39
N ILE A 215 18.85 4.79 -2.08
CA ILE A 215 18.44 5.93 -2.86
C ILE A 215 18.79 7.18 -2.08
N VAL A 216 19.45 8.13 -2.73
CA VAL A 216 19.81 9.44 -2.16
C VAL A 216 18.92 10.50 -2.79
N GLU A 217 18.44 11.44 -2.00
CA GLU A 217 17.58 12.52 -2.46
C GLU A 217 16.27 12.00 -3.10
N PRO A 218 15.44 11.24 -2.34
CA PRO A 218 14.15 10.78 -2.84
C PRO A 218 13.25 11.97 -3.17
N LEU A 219 12.33 11.77 -4.11
CA LEU A 219 11.34 12.78 -4.47
C LEU A 219 10.42 13.08 -3.29
N ALA A 220 10.12 14.38 -3.09
CA ALA A 220 9.05 14.82 -2.21
C ALA A 220 7.78 15.04 -3.01
N MET A 221 6.64 14.69 -2.44
CA MET A 221 5.33 14.88 -3.03
C MET A 221 4.39 15.62 -2.07
N ALA A 222 3.48 16.43 -2.61
CA ALA A 222 2.40 17.03 -1.84
C ALA A 222 1.10 16.92 -2.64
N HIS A 223 0.06 16.39 -2.03
CA HIS A 223 -1.30 16.41 -2.57
C HIS A 223 -2.04 17.64 -2.06
N ILE A 224 -2.63 18.40 -2.98
CA ILE A 224 -3.41 19.59 -2.67
C ILE A 224 -4.78 19.46 -3.33
N THR A 225 -5.84 19.47 -2.53
CA THR A 225 -7.21 19.58 -3.02
C THR A 225 -7.67 21.03 -2.90
N ALA A 226 -8.06 21.65 -4.02
CA ALA A 226 -8.61 23.00 -4.04
C ALA A 226 -10.08 22.98 -4.50
N THR A 227 -10.96 23.44 -3.65
CA THR A 227 -12.40 23.57 -3.96
C THR A 227 -12.78 25.01 -4.20
N PHE A 228 -13.41 25.29 -5.36
CA PHE A 228 -13.82 26.62 -5.75
C PHE A 228 -15.35 26.77 -5.57
N HIS A 229 -15.76 27.65 -4.68
CA HIS A 229 -17.17 27.98 -4.45
C HIS A 229 -17.57 29.23 -5.23
N GLY A 230 -18.64 29.11 -6.00
CA GLY A 230 -19.15 30.20 -6.85
C GLY A 230 -20.61 30.52 -6.59
N GLU A 231 -21.11 31.46 -7.35
CA GLU A 231 -22.50 31.90 -7.31
C GLU A 231 -23.04 31.98 -8.74
N ALA A 232 -24.17 31.32 -8.96
CA ALA A 232 -24.83 31.33 -10.27
C ALA A 232 -25.51 32.68 -10.53
N ALA A 233 -25.34 33.19 -11.73
CA ALA A 233 -26.08 34.38 -12.19
C ALA A 233 -26.55 34.20 -13.64
N HIS A 234 -27.57 34.98 -14.02
CA HIS A 234 -28.08 34.92 -15.38
C HIS A 234 -27.08 35.56 -16.36
N ALA A 235 -26.55 34.74 -17.28
CA ALA A 235 -25.45 35.13 -18.18
C ALA A 235 -25.75 36.38 -19.06
N GLY A 236 -27.03 36.65 -19.41
CA GLY A 236 -27.43 37.74 -20.24
C GLY A 236 -27.90 39.01 -19.51
N ASN A 237 -28.47 38.83 -18.29
CA ASN A 237 -29.12 39.96 -17.59
C ASN A 237 -28.29 40.52 -16.43
N ALA A 238 -27.54 39.66 -15.74
CA ALA A 238 -26.80 40.07 -14.54
C ALA A 238 -25.50 39.24 -14.34
N PRO A 239 -24.63 39.12 -15.32
CA PRO A 239 -23.40 38.32 -15.21
C PRO A 239 -22.46 38.82 -14.11
N GLN A 240 -22.56 40.09 -13.75
CA GLN A 240 -21.73 40.69 -12.68
C GLN A 240 -22.16 40.27 -11.27
N GLU A 241 -23.34 39.69 -11.11
CA GLU A 241 -23.82 39.18 -9.81
C GLU A 241 -23.32 37.78 -9.49
N GLY A 242 -22.73 37.08 -10.48
CA GLY A 242 -22.17 35.76 -10.32
C GLY A 242 -20.71 35.73 -9.91
N ARG A 243 -20.28 34.59 -9.35
CA ARG A 243 -18.87 34.27 -9.13
C ARG A 243 -18.49 33.05 -9.96
N ASN A 244 -17.66 33.27 -10.99
CA ASN A 244 -17.29 32.23 -11.94
C ASN A 244 -16.15 31.36 -11.42
N THR A 245 -16.50 30.14 -11.00
CA THR A 245 -15.52 29.16 -10.49
C THR A 245 -14.56 28.63 -11.56
N ILE A 246 -15.03 28.53 -12.82
CA ILE A 246 -14.17 28.08 -13.92
C ILE A 246 -13.04 29.08 -14.16
N GLN A 247 -13.32 30.38 -14.10
CA GLN A 247 -12.31 31.40 -14.25
C GLN A 247 -11.28 31.37 -13.10
N ALA A 248 -11.76 31.16 -11.85
CA ALA A 248 -10.89 31.04 -10.69
C ALA A 248 -9.99 29.79 -10.78
N ALA A 249 -10.57 28.64 -11.12
CA ALA A 249 -9.84 27.40 -11.30
C ALA A 249 -8.80 27.47 -12.43
N SER A 250 -9.18 28.05 -13.59
CA SER A 250 -8.27 28.21 -14.72
C SER A 250 -7.03 29.07 -14.38
N ARG A 251 -7.24 30.13 -13.58
CA ARG A 251 -6.14 30.96 -13.09
C ARG A 251 -5.24 30.19 -12.14
N ALA A 252 -5.81 29.49 -11.16
CA ALA A 252 -5.05 28.68 -10.21
C ALA A 252 -4.19 27.62 -10.94
N VAL A 253 -4.77 26.91 -11.92
CA VAL A 253 -4.01 25.94 -12.74
C VAL A 253 -2.86 26.63 -13.48
N SER A 254 -3.10 27.80 -14.09
CA SER A 254 -2.04 28.53 -14.81
C SER A 254 -0.91 28.98 -13.89
N ASP A 255 -1.25 29.42 -12.67
CA ASP A 255 -0.26 29.85 -11.68
C ASP A 255 0.55 28.66 -11.15
N LEU A 256 -0.09 27.49 -10.92
CA LEU A 256 0.58 26.26 -10.52
C LEU A 256 1.59 25.77 -11.56
N TYR A 257 1.27 25.88 -12.85
CA TYR A 257 2.23 25.56 -13.91
C TYR A 257 3.48 26.48 -13.94
N GLY A 258 3.42 27.61 -13.27
CA GLY A 258 4.56 28.49 -13.07
C GLY A 258 5.57 28.02 -12.00
N ILE A 259 5.19 27.02 -11.19
CA ILE A 259 6.07 26.41 -10.17
C ILE A 259 7.01 25.42 -10.88
N PRO A 260 8.35 25.58 -10.76
CA PRO A 260 9.28 24.64 -11.36
C PRO A 260 9.08 23.22 -10.83
N PRO A 261 8.93 22.19 -11.69
CA PRO A 261 8.68 20.82 -11.26
C PRO A 261 9.86 20.16 -10.52
N HIS A 262 11.04 20.74 -10.56
CA HIS A 262 12.24 20.29 -9.86
C HIS A 262 13.04 21.54 -9.44
N ALA A 263 12.84 21.97 -8.23
CA ALA A 263 13.57 23.10 -7.65
C ALA A 263 14.63 22.60 -6.66
#